data_88d04a6f46ae893ad5aa9a961c44905f
#
_entry.id   88d04a6f46ae893ad5aa9a961c44905f
#
_cell.length_a   1.000
_cell.length_b   1.000
_cell.length_c   1.000
_cell.angle_alpha   90.00
_cell.angle_beta   90.00
_cell.angle_gamma   90.00
#
_symmetry.space_group_name_H-M   'P 1'
#
loop_
_entity.id
_entity.type
_entity.pdbx_description
1 polymer ?
#
loop_
_entity_poly.entity_id
_entity_poly.type
_entity_poly.pdbx_seq_one_letter_code
_entity_poly.pdbx_strand_id
1 'polypeptide(L)'
;LNILICAADPADKALSAFAARSFPAAAPHEIVADAAFARTFRKKAPGAFVYFDAGLGRERVIELASKLDEVECRGWGVLDRKGETGDPAAYFFAGAGDYVGAALFKSGFGPGRFDEALAFSGPPGDAGPDESAAAPQGARESFPGWTALEEGAAIAVRFCYAAVGRQKELLERIGEKRLDKLREDFAAFLESWSKECGGILWIRETAGCLLLFPPLDEGMNPVLAAFRLLLDRALIGYEVFKLEVPLSFRFAFHAGRTTWQRPGATGKIVSEDVNFAFHLGSKAAGDGYIVASSEAEKAVPASLRDLFSAAGDFEGRTLVASRRFKD
;
A
#
# COMPACT_ATOMS: atom_id res chain seq x y z
N LEU A 1 -9.26 -15.80 17.60
CA LEU A 1 -9.74 -14.81 16.65
C LEU A 1 -11.01 -15.29 15.98
N ASN A 2 -12.07 -14.48 16.02
CA ASN A 2 -13.32 -14.75 15.31
C ASN A 2 -13.37 -13.95 14.02
N ILE A 3 -13.93 -14.53 12.96
CA ILE A 3 -14.15 -13.84 11.69
C ILE A 3 -15.65 -13.73 11.45
N LEU A 4 -16.13 -12.52 11.21
CA LEU A 4 -17.52 -12.27 10.86
C LEU A 4 -17.59 -11.81 9.40
N ILE A 5 -18.48 -12.39 8.62
CA ILE A 5 -18.76 -11.94 7.24
C ILE A 5 -20.19 -11.42 7.22
N CYS A 6 -20.36 -10.12 7.00
CA CYS A 6 -21.67 -9.49 6.85
C CYS A 6 -22.07 -9.45 5.37
N ALA A 7 -23.20 -10.06 5.03
CA ALA A 7 -23.70 -10.16 3.67
C ALA A 7 -25.22 -9.95 3.58
N ALA A 8 -25.70 -9.59 2.41
CA ALA A 8 -27.13 -9.51 2.14
C ALA A 8 -27.81 -10.89 2.21
N ASP A 9 -27.14 -11.92 1.68
CA ASP A 9 -27.58 -13.31 1.75
C ASP A 9 -26.54 -14.17 2.50
N PRO A 10 -26.79 -14.52 3.77
CA PRO A 10 -25.89 -15.36 4.56
C PRO A 10 -25.84 -16.81 4.11
N ALA A 11 -26.80 -17.27 3.31
CA ALA A 11 -26.88 -18.63 2.77
C ALA A 11 -26.10 -18.80 1.44
N ASP A 12 -25.44 -17.72 0.97
CA ASP A 12 -24.67 -17.76 -0.28
C ASP A 12 -23.54 -18.80 -0.22
N LYS A 13 -23.65 -19.80 -1.10
CA LYS A 13 -22.69 -20.90 -1.17
C LYS A 13 -21.28 -20.47 -1.57
N ALA A 14 -21.15 -19.38 -2.35
CA ALA A 14 -19.85 -18.87 -2.76
C ALA A 14 -19.11 -18.21 -1.58
N LEU A 15 -19.81 -17.49 -0.71
CA LEU A 15 -19.24 -16.95 0.52
C LEU A 15 -18.79 -18.06 1.48
N SER A 16 -19.64 -19.08 1.68
CA SER A 16 -19.29 -20.23 2.52
C SER A 16 -18.08 -20.99 1.97
N ALA A 17 -18.01 -21.20 0.67
CA ALA A 17 -16.89 -21.87 0.02
C ALA A 17 -15.61 -21.01 0.08
N PHE A 18 -15.70 -19.71 -0.07
CA PHE A 18 -14.57 -18.79 0.11
C PHE A 18 -14.05 -18.85 1.54
N ALA A 19 -14.93 -18.70 2.53
CA ALA A 19 -14.56 -18.70 3.94
C ALA A 19 -13.83 -20.00 4.34
N ALA A 20 -14.36 -21.15 3.91
CA ALA A 20 -13.78 -22.46 4.18
C ALA A 20 -12.38 -22.65 3.55
N ARG A 21 -12.09 -22.00 2.42
CA ARG A 21 -10.78 -22.08 1.75
C ARG A 21 -9.77 -21.06 2.30
N SER A 22 -10.26 -19.92 2.78
CA SER A 22 -9.42 -18.75 3.05
C SER A 22 -9.02 -18.60 4.52
N PHE A 23 -9.86 -19.09 5.43
CA PHE A 23 -9.58 -18.91 6.86
C PHE A 23 -9.05 -20.21 7.48
N PRO A 24 -8.03 -20.10 8.36
CA PRO A 24 -7.49 -21.30 9.02
C PRO A 24 -8.54 -21.95 9.93
N ALA A 25 -8.46 -23.26 10.12
CA ALA A 25 -9.38 -24.01 10.98
C ALA A 25 -9.41 -23.50 12.45
N ALA A 26 -8.33 -22.86 12.89
CA ALA A 26 -8.23 -22.25 14.20
C ALA A 26 -8.96 -20.89 14.30
N ALA A 27 -9.41 -20.32 13.19
CA ALA A 27 -10.14 -19.06 13.15
C ALA A 27 -11.61 -19.32 12.76
N PRO A 28 -12.50 -19.55 13.74
CA PRO A 28 -13.91 -19.79 13.44
C PRO A 28 -14.52 -18.59 12.73
N HIS A 29 -15.30 -18.88 11.68
CA HIS A 29 -15.96 -17.85 10.91
C HIS A 29 -17.48 -18.05 10.92
N GLU A 30 -18.21 -16.95 10.79
CA GLU A 30 -19.67 -16.93 10.70
C GLU A 30 -20.13 -15.92 9.64
N ILE A 31 -21.08 -16.32 8.83
CA ILE A 31 -21.71 -15.44 7.85
C ILE A 31 -23.03 -14.98 8.44
N VAL A 32 -23.22 -13.68 8.55
CA VAL A 32 -24.38 -13.07 9.17
C VAL A 32 -25.10 -12.13 8.17
N ALA A 33 -26.44 -12.13 8.26
CA ALA A 33 -27.23 -11.16 7.48
C ALA A 33 -27.01 -9.74 8.02
N ASP A 34 -27.06 -8.74 7.13
CA ASP A 34 -27.02 -7.32 7.49
C ASP A 34 -27.96 -6.98 8.66
N ALA A 35 -29.22 -7.38 8.58
CA ALA A 35 -30.21 -7.10 9.63
C ALA A 35 -29.86 -7.71 11.01
N ALA A 36 -29.08 -8.78 11.05
CA ALA A 36 -28.64 -9.44 12.27
C ALA A 36 -27.26 -8.99 12.75
N PHE A 37 -26.51 -8.27 11.92
CA PHE A 37 -25.09 -7.95 12.12
C PHE A 37 -24.85 -7.25 13.46
N ALA A 38 -25.53 -6.16 13.75
CA ALA A 38 -25.33 -5.39 14.98
C ALA A 38 -25.54 -6.20 16.27
N ARG A 39 -26.48 -7.16 16.27
CA ARG A 39 -26.73 -8.03 17.40
C ARG A 39 -25.66 -9.10 17.56
N THR A 40 -25.25 -9.71 16.46
CA THR A 40 -24.21 -10.76 16.44
C THR A 40 -22.86 -10.17 16.77
N PHE A 41 -22.56 -9.01 16.21
CA PHE A 41 -21.32 -8.31 16.42
C PHE A 41 -21.12 -7.96 17.90
N ARG A 42 -22.05 -7.32 18.57
CA ARG A 42 -21.96 -7.01 20.02
C ARG A 42 -21.68 -8.20 20.91
N LYS A 43 -22.08 -9.41 20.50
CA LYS A 43 -21.84 -10.64 21.28
C LYS A 43 -20.46 -11.26 21.01
N LYS A 44 -19.87 -11.06 19.83
CA LYS A 44 -18.66 -11.75 19.36
C LYS A 44 -17.49 -10.81 19.07
N ALA A 45 -17.69 -9.52 19.28
CA ALA A 45 -16.78 -8.46 18.86
C ALA A 45 -15.41 -8.42 19.53
N PRO A 46 -15.20 -8.73 20.81
CA PRO A 46 -13.86 -8.61 21.34
C PRO A 46 -12.87 -9.45 20.53
N GLY A 47 -11.99 -8.76 19.79
CA GLY A 47 -10.98 -9.37 18.95
C GLY A 47 -11.46 -9.97 17.62
N ALA A 48 -12.69 -9.71 17.14
CA ALA A 48 -13.15 -10.17 15.83
C ALA A 48 -12.56 -9.33 14.67
N PHE A 49 -12.33 -9.98 13.53
CA PHE A 49 -12.11 -9.31 12.24
C PHE A 49 -13.39 -9.41 11.40
N VAL A 50 -13.80 -8.32 10.76
CA VAL A 50 -15.09 -8.25 10.05
C VAL A 50 -14.86 -8.06 8.55
N TYR A 51 -15.47 -8.92 7.73
CA TYR A 51 -15.57 -8.67 6.30
C TYR A 51 -17.00 -8.27 5.92
N PHE A 52 -17.13 -7.24 5.09
CA PHE A 52 -18.38 -6.82 4.48
C PHE A 52 -18.43 -7.26 3.02
N ASP A 53 -19.51 -7.90 2.59
CA ASP A 53 -19.74 -8.17 1.17
C ASP A 53 -20.06 -6.85 0.44
N ALA A 54 -19.32 -6.51 -0.60
CA ALA A 54 -19.55 -5.33 -1.42
C ALA A 54 -20.94 -5.28 -2.05
N GLY A 55 -21.60 -6.44 -2.18
CA GLY A 55 -23.00 -6.55 -2.62
C GLY A 55 -24.02 -5.86 -1.72
N LEU A 56 -23.65 -5.46 -0.50
CA LEU A 56 -24.45 -4.59 0.36
C LEU A 56 -24.56 -3.14 -0.15
N GLY A 57 -23.65 -2.73 -1.05
CA GLY A 57 -23.50 -1.36 -1.50
C GLY A 57 -22.57 -0.54 -0.60
N ARG A 58 -21.82 0.37 -1.23
CA ARG A 58 -20.75 1.15 -0.57
C ARG A 58 -21.24 1.92 0.66
N GLU A 59 -22.32 2.66 0.53
CA GLU A 59 -22.88 3.49 1.63
C GLU A 59 -23.24 2.63 2.84
N ARG A 60 -23.84 1.48 2.60
CA ARG A 60 -24.24 0.56 3.65
C ARG A 60 -23.03 -0.07 4.35
N VAL A 61 -22.02 -0.46 3.60
CA VAL A 61 -20.75 -0.99 4.16
C VAL A 61 -20.10 0.05 5.08
N ILE A 62 -19.97 1.30 4.62
CA ILE A 62 -19.36 2.38 5.41
C ILE A 62 -20.21 2.69 6.66
N GLU A 63 -21.53 2.72 6.55
CA GLU A 63 -22.44 2.89 7.70
C GLU A 63 -22.26 1.77 8.75
N LEU A 64 -22.13 0.53 8.31
CA LEU A 64 -21.92 -0.59 9.23
C LEU A 64 -20.53 -0.55 9.84
N ALA A 65 -19.51 -0.20 9.05
CA ALA A 65 -18.13 -0.07 9.50
C ALA A 65 -17.96 1.01 10.59
N SER A 66 -18.62 2.16 10.44
CA SER A 66 -18.57 3.23 11.47
C SER A 66 -19.11 2.79 12.84
N LYS A 67 -19.91 1.75 12.90
CA LYS A 67 -20.41 1.17 14.17
C LYS A 67 -19.41 0.24 14.82
N LEU A 68 -18.30 -0.12 14.12
CA LEU A 68 -17.23 -0.96 14.68
C LEU A 68 -16.33 -0.15 15.61
N ASP A 69 -16.25 1.16 15.46
CA ASP A 69 -15.44 2.06 16.29
C ASP A 69 -15.90 2.08 17.77
N GLU A 70 -17.16 1.69 18.02
CA GLU A 70 -17.73 1.60 19.37
C GLU A 70 -17.33 0.31 20.12
N VAL A 71 -16.60 -0.61 19.47
CA VAL A 71 -16.31 -1.95 20.02
C VAL A 71 -14.88 -2.34 19.66
N GLU A 72 -14.17 -3.01 20.58
CA GLU A 72 -12.81 -3.56 20.37
C GLU A 72 -12.78 -4.62 19.26
N CYS A 73 -12.82 -4.17 18.01
CA CYS A 73 -12.67 -5.01 16.82
C CYS A 73 -11.21 -4.94 16.35
N ARG A 74 -10.69 -6.04 15.81
CA ARG A 74 -9.31 -6.09 15.29
C ARG A 74 -9.13 -5.38 13.96
N GLY A 75 -10.23 -5.13 13.26
CA GLY A 75 -10.23 -4.47 11.96
C GLY A 75 -11.35 -4.99 11.07
N TRP A 76 -11.44 -4.43 9.88
CA TRP A 76 -12.43 -4.85 8.91
C TRP A 76 -11.91 -4.75 7.47
N GLY A 77 -12.56 -5.48 6.58
CA GLY A 77 -12.24 -5.49 5.16
C GLY A 77 -13.47 -5.69 4.28
N VAL A 78 -13.29 -5.71 2.98
CA VAL A 78 -14.35 -5.83 1.98
C VAL A 78 -14.12 -7.03 1.06
N LEU A 79 -15.18 -7.80 0.80
CA LEU A 79 -15.22 -8.88 -0.19
C LEU A 79 -15.95 -8.39 -1.45
N ASP A 80 -15.22 -8.06 -2.50
CA ASP A 80 -15.80 -7.70 -3.81
C ASP A 80 -15.77 -8.90 -4.75
N ARG A 81 -16.75 -9.76 -4.59
CA ARG A 81 -16.89 -11.04 -5.31
C ARG A 81 -16.97 -10.90 -6.82
N LYS A 82 -17.54 -9.80 -7.29
CA LYS A 82 -17.82 -9.56 -8.71
C LYS A 82 -16.83 -8.60 -9.36
N GLY A 83 -16.02 -7.89 -8.56
CA GLY A 83 -15.16 -6.82 -9.06
C GLY A 83 -15.94 -5.60 -9.55
N GLU A 84 -17.13 -5.37 -9.01
CA GLU A 84 -18.03 -4.28 -9.43
C GLU A 84 -17.75 -2.98 -8.67
N THR A 85 -16.88 -2.98 -7.67
CA THR A 85 -16.50 -1.78 -6.91
C THR A 85 -15.71 -0.83 -7.80
N GLY A 86 -16.33 0.28 -8.17
CA GLY A 86 -15.68 1.31 -9.01
C GLY A 86 -14.58 2.08 -8.29
N ASP A 87 -14.69 2.23 -6.96
CA ASP A 87 -13.74 2.96 -6.12
C ASP A 87 -13.46 2.21 -4.81
N PRO A 88 -12.51 1.27 -4.81
CA PRO A 88 -12.08 0.58 -3.58
C PRO A 88 -11.45 1.52 -2.55
N ALA A 89 -10.89 2.66 -2.99
CA ALA A 89 -10.23 3.62 -2.12
C ALA A 89 -11.17 4.15 -1.03
N ALA A 90 -12.45 4.33 -1.35
CA ALA A 90 -13.45 4.81 -0.39
C ALA A 90 -13.57 3.91 0.86
N TYR A 91 -13.32 2.61 0.73
CA TYR A 91 -13.32 1.70 1.88
C TYR A 91 -12.08 1.88 2.76
N PHE A 92 -10.91 2.07 2.14
CA PHE A 92 -9.67 2.34 2.87
C PHE A 92 -9.74 3.70 3.60
N PHE A 93 -10.31 4.73 2.99
CA PHE A 93 -10.60 6.00 3.67
C PHE A 93 -11.53 5.84 4.88
N ALA A 94 -12.47 4.92 4.79
CA ALA A 94 -13.35 4.60 5.92
C ALA A 94 -12.70 3.67 6.95
N GLY A 95 -11.40 3.34 6.82
CA GLY A 95 -10.64 2.55 7.78
C GLY A 95 -10.56 1.05 7.48
N ALA A 96 -10.95 0.61 6.26
CA ALA A 96 -10.76 -0.79 5.88
C ALA A 96 -9.26 -1.18 5.87
N GLY A 97 -8.93 -2.29 6.51
CA GLY A 97 -7.58 -2.86 6.51
C GLY A 97 -7.35 -3.85 5.38
N ASP A 98 -8.40 -4.30 4.70
CA ASP A 98 -8.30 -5.31 3.64
C ASP A 98 -9.34 -5.12 2.54
N TYR A 99 -8.96 -5.55 1.32
CA TYR A 99 -9.84 -5.60 0.17
C TYR A 99 -9.58 -6.87 -0.65
N VAL A 100 -10.62 -7.67 -0.82
CA VAL A 100 -10.60 -8.94 -1.54
C VAL A 100 -11.37 -8.79 -2.84
N GLY A 101 -10.67 -8.61 -3.95
CA GLY A 101 -11.27 -8.53 -5.28
C GLY A 101 -11.66 -9.88 -5.84
N ALA A 102 -12.35 -9.89 -6.99
CA ALA A 102 -12.97 -11.08 -7.58
C ALA A 102 -11.98 -12.22 -7.88
N ALA A 103 -10.74 -11.91 -8.25
CA ALA A 103 -9.71 -12.92 -8.54
C ALA A 103 -9.34 -13.69 -7.27
N LEU A 104 -8.99 -12.96 -6.20
CA LEU A 104 -8.62 -13.54 -4.92
C LEU A 104 -9.82 -14.24 -4.25
N PHE A 105 -11.02 -13.71 -4.41
CA PHE A 105 -12.23 -14.35 -3.92
C PHE A 105 -12.42 -15.76 -4.54
N LYS A 106 -12.10 -15.91 -5.82
CA LYS A 106 -12.18 -17.22 -6.50
C LYS A 106 -11.10 -18.21 -6.08
N SER A 107 -9.85 -17.74 -5.93
CA SER A 107 -8.71 -18.60 -5.54
C SER A 107 -8.69 -18.93 -4.05
N GLY A 108 -9.18 -18.04 -3.20
CA GLY A 108 -9.01 -18.08 -1.75
C GLY A 108 -7.67 -17.48 -1.30
N PHE A 109 -7.48 -17.35 0.00
CA PHE A 109 -6.24 -16.84 0.58
C PHE A 109 -5.10 -17.85 0.50
N GLY A 110 -3.90 -17.37 0.15
CA GLY A 110 -2.69 -18.13 0.38
C GLY A 110 -2.26 -18.10 1.87
N PRO A 111 -1.31 -18.96 2.25
CA PRO A 111 -0.75 -18.94 3.60
C PRO A 111 -0.21 -17.55 3.98
N GLY A 112 -0.52 -17.09 5.17
CA GLY A 112 -0.05 -15.79 5.70
C GLY A 112 -0.83 -14.56 5.24
N ARG A 113 -1.66 -14.64 4.21
CA ARG A 113 -2.43 -13.50 3.68
C ARG A 113 -3.35 -12.86 4.74
N PHE A 114 -4.00 -13.71 5.52
CA PHE A 114 -4.91 -13.23 6.58
C PHE A 114 -4.14 -12.61 7.75
N ASP A 115 -2.99 -13.16 8.10
CA ASP A 115 -2.13 -12.61 9.16
C ASP A 115 -1.57 -11.23 8.77
N GLU A 116 -1.25 -11.03 7.47
CA GLU A 116 -0.87 -9.71 6.96
C GLU A 116 -2.03 -8.70 7.05
N ALA A 117 -3.27 -9.10 6.75
CA ALA A 117 -4.44 -8.24 6.89
C ALA A 117 -4.71 -7.85 8.36
N LEU A 118 -4.49 -8.78 9.29
CA LEU A 118 -4.58 -8.52 10.73
C LEU A 118 -3.51 -7.55 11.22
N ALA A 119 -2.27 -7.74 10.80
CA ALA A 119 -1.15 -6.87 11.16
C ALA A 119 -1.37 -5.43 10.66
N PHE A 120 -2.02 -5.28 9.50
CA PHE A 120 -2.36 -3.97 8.93
C PHE A 120 -3.47 -3.24 9.70
N SER A 121 -4.41 -3.95 10.29
CA SER A 121 -5.59 -3.39 10.96
C SER A 121 -5.37 -3.04 12.44
N GLY A 122 -4.17 -3.29 12.98
CA GLY A 122 -3.82 -2.94 14.36
C GLY A 122 -3.62 -1.43 14.55
N PRO A 123 -3.83 -0.91 15.78
CA PRO A 123 -3.51 0.49 16.07
C PRO A 123 -2.02 0.74 15.78
N PRO A 124 -1.66 1.91 15.21
CA PRO A 124 -0.27 2.27 14.99
C PRO A 124 0.43 2.38 16.37
N GLY A 125 1.18 1.36 16.77
CA GLY A 125 1.96 1.42 18.00
C GLY A 125 2.20 0.12 18.74
N ASP A 126 1.52 -0.99 18.45
CA ASP A 126 1.64 -2.23 19.24
C ASP A 126 2.14 -3.46 18.46
N ALA A 127 2.84 -3.24 17.36
CA ALA A 127 3.61 -4.31 16.73
C ALA A 127 4.98 -4.41 17.41
N GLY A 128 5.01 -4.99 18.61
CA GLY A 128 6.21 -5.63 19.11
C GLY A 128 6.63 -6.75 18.14
N PRO A 129 7.92 -7.09 18.03
CA PRO A 129 8.35 -8.14 17.11
C PRO A 129 7.73 -9.48 17.53
N ASP A 130 6.75 -9.95 16.76
CA ASP A 130 6.16 -11.28 16.95
C ASP A 130 7.12 -12.34 16.41
N GLU A 131 7.77 -13.06 17.32
CA GLU A 131 8.76 -14.13 17.09
C GLU A 131 8.16 -15.43 16.53
N SER A 132 6.97 -15.39 15.92
CA SER A 132 6.27 -16.63 15.54
C SER A 132 5.80 -16.69 14.10
N ALA A 133 6.70 -16.47 13.14
CA ALA A 133 6.50 -16.95 11.76
C ALA A 133 7.82 -17.55 11.24
N ALA A 134 8.09 -18.79 11.60
CA ALA A 134 9.18 -19.58 11.05
C ALA A 134 8.94 -19.87 9.56
N ALA A 135 9.41 -18.98 8.68
CA ALA A 135 9.70 -19.33 7.31
C ALA A 135 11.10 -19.97 7.23
N PRO A 136 11.38 -20.85 6.22
CA PRO A 136 12.62 -21.64 6.20
C PRO A 136 13.85 -20.75 6.25
N GLN A 137 14.74 -21.06 7.19
CA GLN A 137 15.98 -20.36 7.51
C GLN A 137 17.03 -20.56 6.41
N GLY A 138 16.96 -19.71 5.35
CA GLY A 138 18.18 -19.26 4.71
C GLY A 138 18.49 -17.92 5.37
N ALA A 139 19.72 -17.73 5.83
CA ALA A 139 20.17 -16.58 6.60
C ALA A 139 19.57 -15.28 6.06
N ARG A 140 18.59 -14.71 6.77
CA ARG A 140 18.11 -13.34 6.54
C ARG A 140 19.22 -12.45 7.09
N GLU A 141 20.12 -12.01 6.23
CA GLU A 141 21.01 -10.90 6.56
C GLU A 141 20.10 -9.70 6.89
N SER A 142 20.03 -9.35 8.17
CA SER A 142 19.36 -8.13 8.61
C SER A 142 20.06 -6.94 7.95
N PHE A 143 19.29 -5.99 7.44
CA PHE A 143 19.87 -4.76 6.89
C PHE A 143 20.65 -4.04 8.01
N PRO A 144 21.94 -3.71 7.81
CA PRO A 144 22.79 -3.19 8.88
C PRO A 144 22.45 -1.75 9.31
N GLY A 145 21.46 -1.13 8.65
CA GLY A 145 21.12 0.28 8.82
C GLY A 145 21.98 1.21 7.96
N TRP A 146 21.41 2.33 7.52
CA TRP A 146 22.03 3.27 6.58
C TRP A 146 23.36 3.87 7.07
N THR A 147 23.50 4.06 8.37
CA THR A 147 24.70 4.64 9.00
C THR A 147 25.86 3.67 9.10
N ALA A 148 25.60 2.37 9.05
CA ALA A 148 26.61 1.31 9.13
C ALA A 148 27.13 0.88 7.76
N LEU A 149 26.55 1.38 6.67
CA LEU A 149 26.98 1.06 5.31
C LEU A 149 28.29 1.79 4.96
N GLU A 150 29.24 1.04 4.43
CA GLU A 150 30.49 1.60 3.91
C GLU A 150 30.28 2.16 2.50
N GLU A 151 30.86 3.33 2.21
CA GLU A 151 30.83 3.91 0.86
C GLU A 151 31.53 2.97 -0.14
N GLY A 152 30.91 2.77 -1.28
CA GLY A 152 31.39 1.83 -2.31
C GLY A 152 30.88 0.39 -2.12
N ALA A 153 30.22 0.06 -1.02
CA ALA A 153 29.64 -1.27 -0.82
C ALA A 153 28.47 -1.54 -1.80
N ALA A 154 28.44 -2.74 -2.35
CA ALA A 154 27.29 -3.19 -3.14
C ALA A 154 26.15 -3.61 -2.22
N ILE A 155 24.99 -2.96 -2.35
CA ILE A 155 23.80 -3.20 -1.53
C ILE A 155 22.61 -3.60 -2.38
N ALA A 156 21.75 -4.45 -1.83
CA ALA A 156 20.41 -4.71 -2.36
C ALA A 156 19.41 -3.75 -1.68
N VAL A 157 18.55 -3.14 -2.46
CA VAL A 157 17.58 -2.14 -1.97
C VAL A 157 16.29 -2.18 -2.78
N ARG A 158 15.26 -1.57 -2.22
CA ARG A 158 14.06 -1.17 -2.99
C ARG A 158 14.16 0.30 -3.32
N PHE A 159 14.11 0.60 -4.60
CA PHE A 159 14.04 1.96 -5.12
C PHE A 159 12.58 2.41 -5.18
N CYS A 160 12.33 3.65 -4.79
CA CYS A 160 11.07 4.33 -5.04
C CYS A 160 11.35 5.68 -5.71
N TYR A 161 10.96 5.81 -6.97
CA TYR A 161 10.88 7.11 -7.59
C TYR A 161 9.57 7.78 -7.17
N ALA A 162 9.65 9.04 -6.73
CA ALA A 162 8.50 9.83 -6.32
C ALA A 162 8.56 11.23 -6.92
N ALA A 163 7.47 11.69 -7.51
CA ALA A 163 7.37 13.02 -8.09
C ALA A 163 5.96 13.62 -7.93
N VAL A 164 5.89 14.94 -7.96
CA VAL A 164 4.63 15.66 -8.17
C VAL A 164 4.15 15.38 -9.58
N GLY A 165 2.92 14.94 -9.72
CA GLY A 165 2.28 14.70 -11.01
C GLY A 165 1.77 15.99 -11.68
N ARG A 166 1.36 15.89 -12.92
CA ARG A 166 0.75 16.99 -13.71
C ARG A 166 1.52 18.31 -13.66
N GLN A 167 2.85 18.25 -13.67
CA GLN A 167 3.69 19.45 -13.50
C GLN A 167 3.41 20.54 -14.56
N LYS A 168 3.05 20.16 -15.79
CA LYS A 168 2.68 21.15 -16.83
C LYS A 168 1.41 21.92 -16.46
N GLU A 169 0.37 21.22 -16.04
CA GLU A 169 -0.89 21.85 -15.60
C GLU A 169 -0.68 22.70 -14.35
N LEU A 170 0.16 22.22 -13.41
CA LEU A 170 0.52 23.00 -12.23
C LEU A 170 1.29 24.27 -12.61
N LEU A 171 2.26 24.18 -13.52
CA LEU A 171 3.01 25.33 -14.01
C LEU A 171 2.08 26.44 -14.56
N GLU A 172 1.08 26.04 -15.37
CA GLU A 172 0.08 26.96 -15.93
C GLU A 172 -0.81 27.61 -14.83
N ARG A 173 -1.13 26.87 -13.77
CA ARG A 173 -2.03 27.34 -12.72
C ARG A 173 -1.37 28.15 -11.61
N ILE A 174 -0.17 27.75 -11.18
CA ILE A 174 0.50 28.37 -10.03
C ILE A 174 1.76 29.13 -10.39
N GLY A 175 2.27 29.00 -11.63
CA GLY A 175 3.50 29.62 -12.10
C GLY A 175 4.78 28.94 -11.63
N GLU A 176 5.90 29.24 -12.33
CA GLU A 176 7.19 28.58 -12.14
C GLU A 176 7.72 28.69 -10.70
N LYS A 177 7.76 29.89 -10.14
CA LYS A 177 8.27 30.12 -8.79
C LYS A 177 7.55 29.33 -7.70
N ARG A 178 6.23 29.19 -7.82
CA ARG A 178 5.44 28.38 -6.86
C ARG A 178 5.63 26.89 -7.10
N LEU A 179 5.80 26.47 -8.35
CA LEU A 179 6.07 25.08 -8.68
C LEU A 179 7.45 24.63 -8.17
N ASP A 180 8.47 25.48 -8.28
CA ASP A 180 9.79 25.19 -7.74
C ASP A 180 9.76 25.09 -6.20
N LYS A 181 9.05 26.00 -5.55
CA LYS A 181 8.83 25.91 -4.10
C LYS A 181 8.09 24.63 -3.72
N LEU A 182 7.06 24.24 -4.47
CA LEU A 182 6.35 22.98 -4.26
C LEU A 182 7.28 21.75 -4.39
N ARG A 183 8.17 21.75 -5.37
CA ARG A 183 9.17 20.66 -5.55
C ARG A 183 10.12 20.57 -4.36
N GLU A 184 10.55 21.72 -3.83
CA GLU A 184 11.38 21.76 -2.63
C GLU A 184 10.65 21.21 -1.40
N ASP A 185 9.44 21.69 -1.15
CA ASP A 185 8.62 21.26 -0.03
C ASP A 185 8.23 19.79 -0.14
N PHE A 186 7.96 19.31 -1.36
CA PHE A 186 7.70 17.90 -1.62
C PHE A 186 8.91 17.01 -1.33
N ALA A 187 10.12 17.44 -1.71
CA ALA A 187 11.34 16.69 -1.37
C ALA A 187 11.56 16.62 0.15
N ALA A 188 11.33 17.72 0.87
CA ALA A 188 11.41 17.74 2.34
C ALA A 188 10.35 16.83 2.98
N PHE A 189 9.14 16.84 2.44
CA PHE A 189 8.05 15.94 2.85
C PHE A 189 8.44 14.48 2.63
N LEU A 190 8.98 14.12 1.45
CA LEU A 190 9.42 12.76 1.14
C LEU A 190 10.58 12.29 2.03
N GLU A 191 11.47 13.21 2.43
CA GLU A 191 12.56 12.89 3.36
C GLU A 191 12.01 12.48 4.74
N SER A 192 11.01 13.17 5.26
CA SER A 192 10.34 12.79 6.51
C SER A 192 9.58 11.47 6.35
N TRP A 193 8.77 11.38 5.31
CA TRP A 193 7.97 10.19 5.00
C TRP A 193 8.81 8.92 4.82
N SER A 194 9.95 9.02 4.12
CA SER A 194 10.81 7.85 3.90
C SER A 194 11.38 7.30 5.20
N LYS A 195 11.70 8.16 6.17
CA LYS A 195 12.23 7.75 7.48
C LYS A 195 11.20 6.92 8.27
N GLU A 196 9.91 7.24 8.17
CA GLU A 196 8.83 6.46 8.80
C GLU A 196 8.74 5.03 8.24
N CYS A 197 9.19 4.83 7.01
CA CYS A 197 9.27 3.53 6.34
C CYS A 197 10.67 2.88 6.43
N GLY A 198 11.56 3.37 7.29
CA GLY A 198 12.94 2.88 7.41
C GLY A 198 13.84 3.23 6.22
N GLY A 199 13.39 4.11 5.33
CA GLY A 199 14.11 4.52 4.12
C GLY A 199 14.86 5.84 4.25
N ILE A 200 15.44 6.27 3.14
CA ILE A 200 16.12 7.56 2.99
C ILE A 200 15.80 8.21 1.65
N LEU A 201 15.78 9.54 1.62
CA LEU A 201 15.86 10.30 0.38
C LEU A 201 17.31 10.29 -0.11
N TRP A 202 17.59 9.63 -1.23
CA TRP A 202 18.96 9.38 -1.70
C TRP A 202 19.38 10.34 -2.80
N ILE A 203 18.57 10.50 -3.84
CA ILE A 203 18.84 11.41 -4.95
C ILE A 203 17.65 12.36 -5.09
N ARG A 204 17.96 13.65 -5.25
CA ARG A 204 16.99 14.71 -5.49
C ARG A 204 17.28 15.37 -6.82
N GLU A 205 16.28 15.37 -7.71
CA GLU A 205 16.31 16.06 -8.99
C GLU A 205 15.08 16.93 -9.17
N THR A 206 15.13 17.85 -10.14
CA THR A 206 14.01 18.74 -10.46
C THR A 206 12.76 17.97 -10.91
N ALA A 207 12.95 16.83 -11.60
CA ALA A 207 11.86 16.01 -12.11
C ALA A 207 11.21 15.11 -11.06
N GLY A 208 11.95 14.75 -10.01
CA GLY A 208 11.50 13.85 -8.94
C GLY A 208 12.64 13.41 -8.02
N CYS A 209 12.31 12.59 -7.07
CA CYS A 209 13.22 12.10 -6.06
C CYS A 209 13.36 10.57 -6.15
N LEU A 210 14.55 10.06 -5.88
CA LEU A 210 14.80 8.62 -5.70
C LEU A 210 15.06 8.34 -4.22
N LEU A 211 14.22 7.49 -3.65
CA LEU A 211 14.31 7.03 -2.27
C LEU A 211 14.80 5.58 -2.27
N LEU A 212 15.53 5.22 -1.22
CA LEU A 212 15.95 3.85 -0.96
C LEU A 212 15.26 3.33 0.28
N PHE A 213 14.84 2.07 0.22
CA PHE A 213 14.31 1.32 1.35
C PHE A 213 15.07 0.01 1.51
N PRO A 214 15.17 -0.53 2.74
CA PRO A 214 15.75 -1.85 2.97
C PRO A 214 15.10 -2.92 2.11
N PRO A 215 15.77 -4.02 1.79
CA PRO A 215 15.22 -5.11 0.96
C PRO A 215 14.02 -5.81 1.65
N LEU A 216 13.97 -5.77 2.97
CA LEU A 216 12.86 -6.27 3.80
C LEU A 216 12.20 -5.10 4.53
N ASP A 217 10.96 -5.28 4.97
CA ASP A 217 10.26 -4.27 5.75
C ASP A 217 10.83 -4.24 7.17
N GLU A 218 11.36 -3.08 7.57
CA GLU A 218 11.85 -2.77 8.91
C GLU A 218 10.93 -1.75 9.61
N GLY A 219 9.69 -1.65 9.14
CA GLY A 219 8.71 -0.68 9.59
C GLY A 219 7.50 -0.71 8.67
N MET A 220 6.89 0.46 8.42
CA MET A 220 5.78 0.57 7.48
C MET A 220 6.23 0.18 6.06
N ASN A 221 5.48 -0.70 5.40
CA ASN A 221 5.75 -1.07 4.01
C ASN A 221 5.65 0.17 3.10
N PRO A 222 6.71 0.49 2.30
CA PRO A 222 6.75 1.73 1.52
C PRO A 222 5.72 1.77 0.39
N VAL A 223 5.32 0.63 -0.19
CA VAL A 223 4.26 0.59 -1.21
C VAL A 223 2.92 0.96 -0.60
N LEU A 224 2.63 0.43 0.59
CA LEU A 224 1.43 0.76 1.34
C LEU A 224 1.40 2.24 1.75
N ALA A 225 2.53 2.75 2.24
CA ALA A 225 2.66 4.16 2.61
C ALA A 225 2.45 5.08 1.39
N ALA A 226 3.03 4.75 0.22
CA ALA A 226 2.79 5.47 -1.03
C ALA A 226 1.33 5.41 -1.47
N PHE A 227 0.68 4.25 -1.29
CA PHE A 227 -0.74 4.10 -1.58
C PHE A 227 -1.60 5.03 -0.71
N ARG A 228 -1.29 5.14 0.59
CA ARG A 228 -1.95 6.11 1.49
C ARG A 228 -1.75 7.55 1.02
N LEU A 229 -0.53 7.93 0.62
CA LEU A 229 -0.30 9.27 0.07
C LEU A 229 -1.14 9.56 -1.17
N LEU A 230 -1.36 8.56 -2.04
CA LEU A 230 -2.26 8.72 -3.18
C LEU A 230 -3.71 8.92 -2.76
N LEU A 231 -4.16 8.27 -1.69
CA LEU A 231 -5.50 8.46 -1.15
C LEU A 231 -5.66 9.84 -0.53
N ASP A 232 -4.70 10.26 0.28
CA ASP A 232 -4.75 11.51 1.04
C ASP A 232 -4.28 12.74 0.24
N ARG A 233 -3.98 12.58 -1.06
CA ARG A 233 -3.36 13.62 -1.90
C ARG A 233 -4.05 14.98 -1.87
N ALA A 234 -5.38 14.99 -1.80
CA ALA A 234 -6.15 16.25 -1.75
C ALA A 234 -5.93 16.96 -0.42
N LEU A 235 -5.98 16.23 0.69
CA LEU A 235 -5.75 16.73 2.03
C LEU A 235 -4.30 17.21 2.19
N ILE A 236 -3.34 16.40 1.74
CA ILE A 236 -1.91 16.76 1.72
C ILE A 236 -1.67 18.01 0.88
N GLY A 237 -2.29 18.11 -0.29
CA GLY A 237 -2.20 19.30 -1.14
C GLY A 237 -2.65 20.56 -0.41
N TYR A 238 -3.78 20.50 0.25
CA TYR A 238 -4.35 21.64 0.98
C TYR A 238 -3.62 21.93 2.30
N GLU A 239 -3.44 20.92 3.15
CA GLU A 239 -2.92 21.13 4.51
C GLU A 239 -1.41 21.29 4.56
N VAL A 240 -0.67 20.48 3.80
CA VAL A 240 0.80 20.49 3.82
C VAL A 240 1.34 21.54 2.86
N PHE A 241 0.92 21.49 1.60
CA PHE A 241 1.48 22.36 0.55
C PHE A 241 0.72 23.68 0.34
N LYS A 242 -0.40 23.89 1.03
CA LYS A 242 -1.24 25.10 0.95
C LYS A 242 -1.66 25.43 -0.49
N LEU A 243 -2.01 24.38 -1.23
CA LEU A 243 -2.47 24.51 -2.62
C LEU A 243 -3.99 24.44 -2.69
N GLU A 244 -4.59 25.34 -3.44
CA GLU A 244 -6.02 25.33 -3.75
C GLU A 244 -6.34 24.53 -5.04
N VAL A 245 -5.31 23.92 -5.63
CA VAL A 245 -5.45 23.10 -6.85
C VAL A 245 -5.23 21.62 -6.54
N PRO A 246 -5.91 20.72 -7.24
CA PRO A 246 -5.71 19.28 -7.03
C PRO A 246 -4.25 18.89 -7.25
N LEU A 247 -3.69 18.19 -6.26
CA LEU A 247 -2.34 17.64 -6.33
C LEU A 247 -2.41 16.17 -6.72
N SER A 248 -1.48 15.73 -7.53
CA SER A 248 -1.31 14.33 -7.88
C SER A 248 0.12 13.90 -7.63
N PHE A 249 0.31 12.64 -7.28
CA PHE A 249 1.63 12.05 -7.07
C PHE A 249 1.89 10.95 -8.09
N ARG A 250 3.15 10.72 -8.36
CA ARG A 250 3.66 9.65 -9.21
C ARG A 250 4.63 8.81 -8.40
N PHE A 251 4.39 7.50 -8.32
CA PHE A 251 5.26 6.56 -7.64
C PHE A 251 5.64 5.39 -8.54
N ALA A 252 6.93 5.03 -8.51
CA ALA A 252 7.42 3.83 -9.18
C ALA A 252 8.36 3.05 -8.26
N PHE A 253 8.16 1.73 -8.16
CA PHE A 253 8.97 0.86 -7.32
C PHE A 253 9.77 -0.13 -8.16
N HIS A 254 11.02 -0.30 -7.79
CA HIS A 254 11.92 -1.30 -8.34
C HIS A 254 12.76 -1.94 -7.23
N ALA A 255 13.07 -3.22 -7.33
CA ALA A 255 14.00 -3.89 -6.43
C ALA A 255 15.25 -4.30 -7.21
N GLY A 256 16.41 -3.92 -6.71
CA GLY A 256 17.67 -4.17 -7.41
C GLY A 256 18.88 -3.90 -6.52
N ARG A 257 20.03 -3.68 -7.14
CA ARG A 257 21.31 -3.47 -6.47
C ARG A 257 21.93 -2.15 -6.91
N THR A 258 22.68 -1.55 -5.98
CA THR A 258 23.48 -0.36 -6.29
C THR A 258 24.74 -0.34 -5.45
N THR A 259 25.67 0.53 -5.81
CA THR A 259 26.81 0.87 -4.96
C THR A 259 26.38 1.97 -4.01
N TRP A 260 26.54 1.73 -2.71
CA TRP A 260 26.18 2.70 -1.68
C TRP A 260 27.04 3.95 -1.76
N GLN A 261 26.39 5.09 -1.79
CA GLN A 261 27.00 6.40 -1.59
C GLN A 261 26.07 7.25 -0.73
N ARG A 262 26.63 8.12 0.09
CA ARG A 262 25.84 8.98 0.95
C ARG A 262 24.95 9.92 0.14
N PRO A 263 23.77 10.29 0.66
CA PRO A 263 22.94 11.32 0.06
C PRO A 263 23.76 12.60 -0.24
N GLY A 264 23.61 13.15 -1.44
CA GLY A 264 24.36 14.32 -1.89
C GLY A 264 25.72 14.01 -2.55
N ALA A 265 26.30 12.81 -2.37
CA ALA A 265 27.53 12.38 -3.05
C ALA A 265 27.26 11.53 -4.30
N THR A 266 26.03 11.45 -4.74
CA THR A 266 25.49 10.49 -5.72
C THR A 266 25.78 10.81 -7.18
N GLY A 267 26.51 11.89 -7.49
CA GLY A 267 26.74 12.38 -8.86
C GLY A 267 27.57 11.48 -9.80
N LYS A 268 28.03 10.32 -9.34
CA LYS A 268 28.84 9.37 -10.13
C LYS A 268 28.31 7.93 -10.10
N ILE A 269 27.07 7.72 -9.67
CA ILE A 269 26.51 6.37 -9.60
C ILE A 269 26.08 5.95 -11.01
N VAL A 270 26.77 4.95 -11.54
CA VAL A 270 26.39 4.26 -12.76
C VAL A 270 25.90 2.88 -12.34
N SER A 271 24.60 2.71 -12.22
CA SER A 271 23.95 1.43 -11.92
C SER A 271 22.77 1.25 -12.87
N GLU A 272 22.68 0.07 -13.48
CA GLU A 272 21.56 -0.27 -14.36
C GLU A 272 20.23 -0.13 -13.62
N ASP A 273 20.13 -0.63 -12.36
CA ASP A 273 18.92 -0.58 -11.57
C ASP A 273 18.55 0.85 -11.14
N VAL A 274 19.54 1.71 -10.88
CA VAL A 274 19.30 3.14 -10.60
C VAL A 274 18.72 3.85 -11.84
N ASN A 275 19.35 3.64 -13.00
CA ASN A 275 18.87 4.22 -14.26
C ASN A 275 17.47 3.72 -14.60
N PHE A 276 17.24 2.41 -14.43
CA PHE A 276 15.93 1.81 -14.64
C PHE A 276 14.87 2.42 -13.71
N ALA A 277 15.16 2.58 -12.42
CA ALA A 277 14.22 3.18 -11.45
C ALA A 277 13.84 4.63 -11.83
N PHE A 278 14.82 5.44 -12.29
CA PHE A 278 14.54 6.78 -12.81
C PHE A 278 13.70 6.76 -14.09
N HIS A 279 14.03 5.89 -15.04
CA HIS A 279 13.27 5.75 -16.29
C HIS A 279 11.85 5.24 -16.02
N LEU A 280 11.71 4.24 -15.14
CA LEU A 280 10.41 3.72 -14.73
C LEU A 280 9.53 4.85 -14.17
N GLY A 281 10.06 5.65 -13.26
CA GLY A 281 9.35 6.77 -12.65
C GLY A 281 9.05 7.92 -13.60
N SER A 282 10.00 8.30 -14.45
CA SER A 282 9.86 9.46 -15.31
C SER A 282 9.08 9.18 -16.60
N LYS A 283 9.18 7.96 -17.15
CA LYS A 283 8.63 7.61 -18.48
C LYS A 283 7.45 6.64 -18.43
N ALA A 284 7.49 5.62 -17.55
CA ALA A 284 6.47 4.58 -17.50
C ALA A 284 5.40 4.84 -16.43
N ALA A 285 5.78 5.38 -15.26
CA ALA A 285 4.82 5.70 -14.22
C ALA A 285 3.94 6.88 -14.61
N GLY A 286 2.66 6.75 -14.36
CA GLY A 286 1.69 7.83 -14.57
C GLY A 286 1.23 8.48 -13.26
N ASP A 287 0.42 9.51 -13.40
CA ASP A 287 -0.08 10.28 -12.28
C ASP A 287 -1.28 9.59 -11.61
N GLY A 288 -1.28 9.52 -10.29
CA GLY A 288 -2.39 9.01 -9.49
C GLY A 288 -2.44 7.49 -9.36
N TYR A 289 -1.35 6.78 -9.65
CA TYR A 289 -1.24 5.34 -9.40
C TYR A 289 0.23 4.93 -9.16
N ILE A 290 0.44 3.71 -8.67
CA ILE A 290 1.75 3.12 -8.42
C ILE A 290 2.09 2.16 -9.55
N VAL A 291 3.31 2.23 -10.06
CA VAL A 291 3.89 1.22 -10.95
C VAL A 291 5.00 0.49 -10.22
N ALA A 292 5.10 -0.80 -10.39
CA ALA A 292 6.19 -1.60 -9.85
C ALA A 292 6.73 -2.56 -10.91
N SER A 293 8.05 -2.76 -10.91
CA SER A 293 8.66 -3.82 -11.71
C SER A 293 8.36 -5.19 -11.09
N SER A 294 8.48 -6.26 -11.88
CA SER A 294 8.30 -7.65 -11.41
C SER A 294 9.19 -7.99 -10.21
N GLU A 295 10.39 -7.42 -10.13
CA GLU A 295 11.31 -7.61 -9.01
C GLU A 295 10.77 -6.97 -7.72
N ALA A 296 10.03 -5.87 -7.84
CA ALA A 296 9.42 -5.16 -6.71
C ALA A 296 7.98 -5.64 -6.41
N GLU A 297 7.37 -6.45 -7.27
CA GLU A 297 6.00 -6.96 -7.07
C GLU A 297 5.84 -7.69 -5.73
N LYS A 298 6.88 -8.42 -5.30
CA LYS A 298 6.89 -9.12 -4.00
C LYS A 298 6.79 -8.16 -2.80
N ALA A 299 7.18 -6.90 -2.98
CA ALA A 299 7.05 -5.87 -1.95
C ALA A 299 5.63 -5.28 -1.86
N VAL A 300 4.77 -5.57 -2.83
CA VAL A 300 3.35 -5.19 -2.76
C VAL A 300 2.68 -6.04 -1.67
N PRO A 301 2.14 -5.42 -0.61
CA PRO A 301 1.42 -6.15 0.44
C PRO A 301 0.31 -7.00 -0.14
N ALA A 302 0.09 -8.18 0.45
CA ALA A 302 -0.95 -9.09 -0.01
C ALA A 302 -2.34 -8.42 -0.02
N SER A 303 -2.61 -7.52 0.95
CA SER A 303 -3.83 -6.71 1.02
C SER A 303 -4.07 -5.79 -0.16
N LEU A 304 -3.02 -5.39 -0.88
CA LEU A 304 -3.11 -4.50 -2.04
C LEU A 304 -2.97 -5.22 -3.38
N ARG A 305 -2.60 -6.51 -3.41
CA ARG A 305 -2.29 -7.23 -4.66
C ARG A 305 -3.45 -7.20 -5.66
N ASP A 306 -4.68 -7.34 -5.19
CA ASP A 306 -5.87 -7.30 -6.05
C ASP A 306 -6.14 -5.93 -6.68
N LEU A 307 -5.49 -4.89 -6.20
CA LEU A 307 -5.53 -3.56 -6.80
C LEU A 307 -4.48 -3.38 -7.89
N PHE A 308 -3.55 -4.33 -8.03
CA PHE A 308 -2.50 -4.32 -9.04
C PHE A 308 -2.85 -5.26 -10.19
N SER A 309 -2.49 -4.87 -11.40
CA SER A 309 -2.66 -5.68 -12.61
C SER A 309 -1.43 -5.53 -13.51
N ALA A 310 -1.25 -6.48 -14.43
CA ALA A 310 -0.19 -6.40 -15.44
C ALA A 310 -0.29 -5.08 -16.22
N ALA A 311 0.84 -4.38 -16.36
CA ALA A 311 0.95 -3.07 -17.02
C ALA A 311 1.88 -3.11 -18.25
N GLY A 312 2.16 -4.30 -18.78
CA GLY A 312 3.04 -4.51 -19.94
C GLY A 312 4.51 -4.58 -19.57
N ASP A 313 5.37 -4.39 -20.58
CA ASP A 313 6.82 -4.45 -20.44
C ASP A 313 7.46 -3.07 -20.64
N PHE A 314 8.51 -2.80 -19.91
CA PHE A 314 9.30 -1.58 -20.04
C PHE A 314 10.80 -1.90 -19.86
N GLU A 315 11.61 -1.53 -20.84
CA GLU A 315 13.06 -1.78 -20.87
C GLU A 315 13.41 -3.25 -20.54
N GLY A 316 12.63 -4.22 -21.06
CA GLY A 316 12.83 -5.64 -20.90
C GLY A 316 12.35 -6.24 -19.57
N ARG A 317 11.66 -5.47 -18.73
CA ARG A 317 11.11 -5.94 -17.44
C ARG A 317 9.59 -5.80 -17.45
N THR A 318 8.91 -6.84 -16.97
CA THR A 318 7.44 -6.82 -16.81
C THR A 318 7.05 -5.88 -15.68
N LEU A 319 5.95 -5.15 -15.88
CA LEU A 319 5.42 -4.21 -14.92
C LEU A 319 4.05 -4.64 -14.40
N VAL A 320 3.79 -4.28 -13.16
CA VAL A 320 2.45 -4.25 -12.58
C VAL A 320 2.11 -2.81 -12.16
N ALA A 321 0.84 -2.46 -12.24
CA ALA A 321 0.37 -1.13 -11.83
C ALA A 321 -0.88 -1.23 -10.97
N SER A 322 -0.98 -0.35 -9.97
CA SER A 322 -2.20 -0.21 -9.20
C SER A 322 -3.33 0.38 -10.05
N ARG A 323 -4.56 0.23 -9.62
CA ARG A 323 -5.68 1.00 -10.16
C ARG A 323 -5.38 2.49 -10.02
N ARG A 324 -5.80 3.27 -11.02
CA ARG A 324 -5.68 4.73 -11.01
C ARG A 324 -6.77 5.33 -10.12
N PHE A 325 -6.35 6.18 -9.19
CA PHE A 325 -7.28 6.98 -8.39
C PHE A 325 -7.67 8.22 -9.21
N LYS A 326 -8.95 8.32 -9.53
CA LYS A 326 -9.49 9.51 -10.20
C LYS A 326 -9.63 10.64 -9.18
N ASP A 327 -9.40 11.86 -9.64
CA ASP A 327 -9.62 13.08 -8.85
C ASP A 327 -11.10 13.29 -8.62
#